data_b7e630b01d88d387afc59b776bccf814
#
_entry.id   b7e630b01d88d387afc59b776bccf814
#
_cell.length_a   1.000
_cell.length_b   1.000
_cell.length_c   1.000
_cell.angle_alpha   90.00
_cell.angle_beta   90.00
_cell.angle_gamma   90.00
#
_symmetry.space_group_name_H-M   'P 1'
#
loop_
_entity.id
_entity.type
_entity.pdbx_description
1 polymer ?
#
loop_
_entity_poly.entity_id
_entity_poly.type
_entity_poly.pdbx_seq_one_letter_code
_entity_poly.pdbx_strand_id
1 'polypeptide(L)'
;MEQYRFPSGQEPEPGATPPSRVSVVSEQPPRPAPPAGASEDEYKWHTYRQYPSGRPDAVEFIDTYKSFGRNRILRGLNMGLPEGMISMIVGPSGTGKSVCIKHMVGLLYPDSGDVLVHGQSVPNMRDADLFEMRKKFGLLFQDGALFGSMNLFDNVAFPLRQHTEKGEGEIADIVNSRLEEVGLGHSRDKFPNELSGGMRKRAGFARALVLEPSIVLFDEPDSGLDPVRTSLLGELIQEVHRDMMDEAKRQNREHLPTFCVITHNVMMARRVADYLNVLWKGRIVEAGPAEDMLNSDNPFIQQFLAGESRGPLTMD
;
A
#
# COMPACT_ATOMS: atom_id res chain seq x y z
N MET A 1 11.46 -12.42 23.27
CA MET A 1 12.57 -11.68 22.61
C MET A 1 13.61 -12.68 22.18
N GLU A 2 13.43 -13.30 21.03
CA GLU A 2 14.48 -14.13 20.43
C GLU A 2 15.15 -13.31 19.34
N GLN A 3 16.42 -13.02 19.56
CA GLN A 3 17.29 -12.31 18.63
C GLN A 3 17.55 -13.21 17.43
N TYR A 4 17.10 -12.80 16.25
CA TYR A 4 17.54 -13.39 14.99
C TYR A 4 19.04 -13.09 14.83
N ARG A 5 19.90 -14.10 15.00
CA ARG A 5 21.32 -14.03 14.65
C ARG A 5 21.47 -14.38 13.18
N PHE A 6 22.06 -13.45 12.42
CA PHE A 6 22.57 -13.75 11.09
C PHE A 6 23.71 -14.77 11.19
N PRO A 7 23.87 -15.69 10.22
CA PRO A 7 25.04 -16.54 10.16
C PRO A 7 26.27 -15.67 9.91
N SER A 8 27.21 -15.75 10.84
CA SER A 8 28.48 -15.06 10.82
C SER A 8 29.40 -15.58 9.75
N GLY A 9 30.03 -14.69 9.01
CA GLY A 9 31.36 -14.93 8.48
C GLY A 9 31.50 -14.79 6.99
N GLN A 10 31.81 -13.57 6.56
CA GLN A 10 33.01 -13.24 5.77
C GLN A 10 32.92 -11.74 5.43
N GLU A 11 33.80 -10.95 6.04
CA GLU A 11 34.05 -9.58 5.62
C GLU A 11 34.63 -9.63 4.19
N PRO A 12 34.12 -8.82 3.25
CA PRO A 12 34.72 -8.75 1.91
C PRO A 12 36.10 -8.08 2.01
N GLU A 13 37.09 -8.63 1.33
CA GLU A 13 38.44 -8.06 1.24
C GLU A 13 38.40 -6.62 0.68
N PRO A 14 39.19 -5.69 1.21
CA PRO A 14 39.24 -4.32 0.72
C PRO A 14 39.89 -4.28 -0.66
N GLY A 15 39.08 -4.06 -1.69
CA GLY A 15 39.50 -3.95 -3.09
C GLY A 15 38.62 -4.65 -4.13
N ALA A 16 37.63 -5.41 -3.71
CA ALA A 16 36.70 -6.01 -4.66
C ALA A 16 35.73 -4.94 -5.17
N THR A 17 35.86 -4.57 -6.44
CA THR A 17 34.85 -3.78 -7.17
C THR A 17 33.53 -4.53 -7.06
N PRO A 18 32.45 -3.89 -6.56
CA PRO A 18 31.16 -4.57 -6.53
C PRO A 18 30.79 -4.98 -7.96
N PRO A 19 30.25 -6.19 -8.16
CA PRO A 19 29.82 -6.60 -9.48
C PRO A 19 28.87 -5.52 -10.00
N SER A 20 29.23 -4.96 -11.17
CA SER A 20 28.35 -4.06 -11.91
C SER A 20 26.99 -4.70 -11.94
N ARG A 21 25.97 -3.99 -11.42
CA ARG A 21 24.58 -4.40 -11.57
C ARG A 21 24.33 -4.59 -13.05
N VAL A 22 24.43 -5.81 -13.50
CA VAL A 22 23.75 -6.23 -14.71
C VAL A 22 22.30 -5.91 -14.38
N SER A 23 21.73 -4.95 -15.10
CA SER A 23 20.29 -4.88 -15.27
C SER A 23 19.89 -6.23 -15.84
N VAL A 24 19.60 -7.15 -14.92
CA VAL A 24 18.94 -8.39 -15.25
C VAL A 24 17.52 -7.96 -15.59
N VAL A 25 17.35 -7.54 -16.85
CA VAL A 25 16.14 -7.90 -17.57
C VAL A 25 16.25 -9.42 -17.63
N SER A 26 15.98 -10.10 -16.51
CA SER A 26 15.87 -11.54 -16.46
C SER A 26 14.77 -11.85 -17.45
N GLU A 27 15.06 -12.65 -18.45
CA GLU A 27 14.01 -13.37 -19.15
C GLU A 27 13.13 -13.96 -18.05
N GLN A 28 11.94 -13.36 -17.91
CA GLN A 28 11.01 -13.74 -16.85
C GLN A 28 10.75 -15.23 -16.99
N PRO A 29 10.82 -16.00 -15.89
CA PRO A 29 10.54 -17.42 -15.96
C PRO A 29 9.16 -17.62 -16.61
N PRO A 30 8.98 -18.66 -17.43
CA PRO A 30 7.69 -18.96 -18.03
C PRO A 30 6.64 -19.01 -16.92
N ARG A 31 5.47 -18.41 -17.18
CA ARG A 31 4.33 -18.44 -16.27
C ARG A 31 4.17 -19.87 -15.72
N PRO A 32 4.19 -20.08 -14.40
CA PRO A 32 3.97 -21.39 -13.84
C PRO A 32 2.62 -21.94 -14.33
N ALA A 33 2.59 -23.19 -14.75
CA ALA A 33 1.34 -23.83 -15.13
C ALA A 33 0.37 -23.81 -13.93
N PRO A 34 -0.93 -23.51 -14.16
CA PRO A 34 -1.90 -23.57 -13.10
C PRO A 34 -1.90 -24.95 -12.45
N PRO A 35 -2.11 -25.06 -11.12
CA PRO A 35 -2.26 -26.35 -10.46
C PRO A 35 -3.35 -27.17 -11.13
N ALA A 36 -3.18 -28.48 -11.19
CA ALA A 36 -4.17 -29.36 -11.77
C ALA A 36 -5.55 -29.15 -11.09
N GLY A 37 -6.56 -28.73 -11.88
CA GLY A 37 -7.90 -28.42 -11.39
C GLY A 37 -8.17 -26.94 -11.08
N ALA A 38 -7.19 -26.04 -11.20
CA ALA A 38 -7.43 -24.61 -11.16
C ALA A 38 -8.00 -24.14 -12.51
N SER A 39 -9.00 -23.25 -12.50
CA SER A 39 -9.48 -22.62 -13.72
C SER A 39 -8.39 -21.69 -14.29
N GLU A 40 -8.30 -21.57 -15.62
CA GLU A 40 -7.40 -20.60 -16.27
C GLU A 40 -7.62 -19.18 -15.73
N ASP A 41 -8.81 -18.85 -15.28
CA ASP A 41 -9.19 -17.55 -14.73
C ASP A 41 -8.47 -17.19 -13.43
N GLU A 42 -8.08 -18.18 -12.59
CA GLU A 42 -7.28 -17.93 -11.37
C GLU A 42 -5.88 -17.38 -11.67
N TYR A 43 -5.36 -17.58 -12.88
CA TYR A 43 -4.02 -17.19 -13.31
C TYR A 43 -4.03 -16.20 -14.47
N LYS A 44 -5.19 -15.72 -14.84
CA LYS A 44 -5.37 -14.84 -16.01
C LYS A 44 -4.63 -13.52 -15.85
N TRP A 45 -4.55 -13.04 -14.62
CA TRP A 45 -3.89 -11.80 -14.32
C TRP A 45 -2.47 -12.03 -13.75
N HIS A 46 -1.49 -11.33 -14.33
CA HIS A 46 -0.08 -11.47 -13.97
C HIS A 46 0.63 -10.14 -14.15
N THR A 47 1.01 -9.48 -13.08
CA THR A 47 1.49 -8.10 -13.05
C THR A 47 2.72 -7.84 -13.90
N TYR A 48 3.75 -8.66 -13.78
CA TYR A 48 5.03 -8.43 -14.47
C TYR A 48 4.98 -8.70 -15.99
N ARG A 49 3.86 -9.11 -16.55
CA ARG A 49 3.69 -9.35 -18.00
C ARG A 49 2.55 -8.58 -18.63
N GLN A 50 1.63 -8.08 -17.83
CA GLN A 50 0.43 -7.40 -18.28
C GLN A 50 0.15 -6.23 -17.34
N TYR A 51 -0.11 -5.08 -17.93
CA TYR A 51 -0.59 -3.91 -17.23
C TYR A 51 -2.04 -3.63 -17.66
N PRO A 52 -3.03 -4.28 -17.04
CA PRO A 52 -4.45 -4.13 -17.44
C PRO A 52 -4.93 -2.68 -17.43
N SER A 53 -4.33 -1.83 -16.61
CA SER A 53 -4.58 -0.39 -16.58
C SER A 53 -3.91 0.38 -17.73
N GLY A 54 -3.05 -0.25 -18.51
CA GLY A 54 -2.18 0.40 -19.51
C GLY A 54 -1.03 1.20 -18.91
N ARG A 55 -0.75 1.06 -17.61
CA ARG A 55 0.32 1.75 -16.87
C ARG A 55 1.23 0.75 -16.18
N PRO A 56 2.52 1.11 -15.95
CA PRO A 56 3.40 0.34 -15.07
C PRO A 56 2.83 0.28 -13.65
N ASP A 57 3.18 -0.74 -12.90
CA ASP A 57 2.83 -0.86 -11.50
C ASP A 57 3.88 -0.18 -10.60
N ALA A 58 3.43 0.63 -9.64
CA ALA A 58 4.31 1.20 -8.61
C ALA A 58 4.76 0.13 -7.61
N VAL A 59 3.92 -0.89 -7.38
CA VAL A 59 4.22 -2.06 -6.56
C VAL A 59 3.75 -3.30 -7.28
N GLU A 60 4.59 -4.35 -7.28
CA GLU A 60 4.25 -5.65 -7.86
C GLU A 60 4.53 -6.78 -6.86
N PHE A 61 3.63 -7.75 -6.80
CA PHE A 61 3.82 -9.03 -6.14
C PHE A 61 3.94 -10.10 -7.21
N ILE A 62 5.00 -10.89 -7.17
CA ILE A 62 5.32 -11.90 -8.18
C ILE A 62 5.44 -13.25 -7.49
N ASP A 63 4.49 -14.15 -7.76
CA ASP A 63 4.42 -15.49 -7.18
C ASP A 63 4.76 -15.53 -5.69
N THR A 64 4.21 -14.57 -4.94
CA THR A 64 4.58 -14.32 -3.55
C THR A 64 3.92 -15.30 -2.62
N TYR A 65 4.72 -16.03 -1.85
CA TYR A 65 4.27 -16.95 -0.80
C TYR A 65 4.66 -16.43 0.57
N LYS A 66 3.75 -16.55 1.54
CA LYS A 66 4.02 -16.23 2.95
C LYS A 66 3.22 -17.10 3.88
N SER A 67 3.93 -17.68 4.87
CA SER A 67 3.33 -18.52 5.91
C SER A 67 3.75 -18.07 7.29
N PHE A 68 2.90 -18.27 8.28
CA PHE A 68 3.21 -18.12 9.71
C PHE A 68 2.93 -19.46 10.40
N GLY A 69 3.98 -20.21 10.67
CA GLY A 69 3.88 -21.59 11.12
C GLY A 69 3.15 -22.45 10.08
N ARG A 70 2.01 -23.02 10.46
CA ARG A 70 1.19 -23.85 9.54
C ARG A 70 0.20 -23.05 8.69
N ASN A 71 0.02 -21.77 9.00
CA ASN A 71 -0.95 -20.93 8.30
C ASN A 71 -0.34 -20.30 7.06
N ARG A 72 -0.75 -20.74 5.88
CA ARG A 72 -0.36 -20.16 4.59
C ARG A 72 -1.24 -18.95 4.31
N ILE A 73 -0.67 -17.74 4.36
CA ILE A 73 -1.40 -16.48 4.18
C ILE A 73 -1.38 -16.03 2.72
N LEU A 74 -0.18 -15.95 2.10
CA LEU A 74 -0.05 -15.69 0.67
C LEU A 74 0.34 -17.00 -0.03
N ARG A 75 -0.28 -17.26 -1.18
CA ARG A 75 -0.23 -18.58 -1.84
C ARG A 75 0.09 -18.46 -3.33
N GLY A 76 1.19 -17.78 -3.68
CA GLY A 76 1.50 -17.43 -5.06
C GLY A 76 0.69 -16.20 -5.47
N LEU A 77 0.76 -15.15 -4.66
CA LEU A 77 0.10 -13.89 -4.94
C LEU A 77 0.79 -13.19 -6.11
N ASN A 78 0.01 -12.87 -7.14
CA ASN A 78 0.38 -12.00 -8.24
C ASN A 78 -0.56 -10.81 -8.22
N MET A 79 -0.03 -9.60 -8.03
CA MET A 79 -0.82 -8.38 -7.87
C MET A 79 0.01 -7.16 -8.26
N GLY A 80 -0.61 -6.15 -8.86
CA GLY A 80 0.00 -4.87 -9.14
C GLY A 80 -0.82 -3.71 -8.61
N LEU A 81 -0.14 -2.61 -8.31
CA LEU A 81 -0.72 -1.31 -8.01
C LEU A 81 -0.31 -0.35 -9.11
N PRO A 82 -1.19 -0.06 -10.09
CA PRO A 82 -0.86 0.80 -11.22
C PRO A 82 -0.45 2.20 -10.77
N GLU A 83 0.63 2.71 -11.37
CA GLU A 83 1.20 4.01 -11.05
C GLU A 83 0.23 5.14 -11.36
N GLY A 84 0.10 6.09 -10.43
CA GLY A 84 -0.77 7.25 -10.57
C GLY A 84 -2.26 6.96 -10.40
N MET A 85 -2.63 5.83 -9.79
CA MET A 85 -4.01 5.44 -9.52
C MET A 85 -4.29 5.25 -8.03
N ILE A 86 -5.57 5.36 -7.67
CA ILE A 86 -6.06 4.90 -6.38
C ILE A 86 -6.45 3.43 -6.53
N SER A 87 -5.54 2.54 -6.12
CA SER A 87 -5.77 1.10 -6.11
C SER A 87 -6.39 0.66 -4.80
N MET A 88 -7.36 -0.24 -4.85
CA MET A 88 -7.89 -0.85 -3.64
C MET A 88 -7.63 -2.35 -3.59
N ILE A 89 -7.22 -2.84 -2.42
CA ILE A 89 -7.15 -4.26 -2.11
C ILE A 89 -8.33 -4.58 -1.22
N VAL A 90 -9.30 -5.28 -1.79
CA VAL A 90 -10.54 -5.64 -1.11
C VAL A 90 -10.64 -7.16 -0.92
N GLY A 91 -11.41 -7.58 0.05
CA GLY A 91 -11.61 -8.99 0.35
C GLY A 91 -12.05 -9.21 1.79
N PRO A 92 -12.55 -10.40 2.13
CA PRO A 92 -12.95 -10.74 3.50
C PRO A 92 -11.84 -10.52 4.54
N SER A 93 -12.22 -10.45 5.81
CA SER A 93 -11.25 -10.33 6.90
C SER A 93 -10.35 -11.58 6.99
N GLY A 94 -9.09 -11.39 7.35
CA GLY A 94 -8.13 -12.51 7.49
C GLY A 94 -7.52 -13.04 6.19
N THR A 95 -7.82 -12.47 5.01
CA THR A 95 -7.29 -12.94 3.72
C THR A 95 -5.83 -12.54 3.43
N GLY A 96 -5.20 -11.76 4.31
CA GLY A 96 -3.80 -11.35 4.16
C GLY A 96 -3.57 -9.91 3.67
N LYS A 97 -4.61 -9.06 3.59
CA LYS A 97 -4.49 -7.68 3.09
C LYS A 97 -3.41 -6.87 3.81
N SER A 98 -3.44 -6.78 5.14
CA SER A 98 -2.41 -6.06 5.92
C SER A 98 -1.02 -6.74 5.86
N VAL A 99 -0.97 -8.03 5.52
CA VAL A 99 0.30 -8.73 5.24
C VAL A 99 0.92 -8.17 3.96
N CYS A 100 0.12 -7.84 2.94
CA CYS A 100 0.62 -7.19 1.71
C CYS A 100 1.31 -5.85 2.03
N ILE A 101 0.67 -4.96 2.82
CA ILE A 101 1.29 -3.68 3.22
C ILE A 101 2.66 -3.92 3.86
N LYS A 102 2.75 -4.88 4.78
CA LYS A 102 4.01 -5.17 5.48
C LYS A 102 5.13 -5.65 4.54
N HIS A 103 4.77 -6.33 3.45
CA HIS A 103 5.74 -6.71 2.42
C HIS A 103 6.17 -5.51 1.56
N MET A 104 5.23 -4.64 1.16
CA MET A 104 5.52 -3.44 0.37
C MET A 104 6.56 -2.53 1.03
N VAL A 105 6.47 -2.36 2.36
CA VAL A 105 7.40 -1.51 3.12
C VAL A 105 8.60 -2.26 3.71
N GLY A 106 8.78 -3.54 3.37
CA GLY A 106 9.89 -4.36 3.86
C GLY A 106 9.87 -4.64 5.36
N LEU A 107 8.70 -4.66 6.01
CA LEU A 107 8.51 -5.13 7.39
C LEU A 107 8.34 -6.65 7.47
N LEU A 108 7.98 -7.27 6.35
CA LEU A 108 7.95 -8.72 6.16
C LEU A 108 8.59 -9.03 4.81
N TYR A 109 9.20 -10.21 4.73
CA TYR A 109 9.75 -10.75 3.49
C TYR A 109 8.99 -12.01 3.09
N PRO A 110 8.80 -12.26 1.79
CA PRO A 110 8.17 -13.48 1.32
C PRO A 110 9.03 -14.71 1.65
N ASP A 111 8.39 -15.87 1.78
CA ASP A 111 9.07 -17.15 1.91
C ASP A 111 9.60 -17.60 0.54
N SER A 112 8.92 -17.23 -0.56
CA SER A 112 9.35 -17.34 -1.95
C SER A 112 8.56 -16.37 -2.83
N GLY A 113 9.04 -16.14 -4.06
CA GLY A 113 8.55 -15.10 -4.96
C GLY A 113 9.21 -13.76 -4.68
N ASP A 114 8.65 -12.67 -5.20
CA ASP A 114 9.24 -11.34 -5.07
C ASP A 114 8.17 -10.27 -4.80
N VAL A 115 8.62 -9.13 -4.29
CA VAL A 115 7.83 -7.90 -4.16
C VAL A 115 8.68 -6.76 -4.68
N LEU A 116 8.21 -6.10 -5.71
CA LEU A 116 8.91 -4.98 -6.33
C LEU A 116 8.23 -3.66 -5.95
N VAL A 117 9.05 -2.64 -5.72
CA VAL A 117 8.63 -1.24 -5.56
C VAL A 117 9.37 -0.43 -6.61
N HIS A 118 8.64 0.20 -7.53
CA HIS A 118 9.21 0.88 -8.70
C HIS A 118 10.27 -0.01 -9.40
N GLY A 119 9.92 -1.28 -9.63
CA GLY A 119 10.79 -2.26 -10.29
C GLY A 119 11.98 -2.77 -9.46
N GLN A 120 12.13 -2.36 -8.21
CA GLN A 120 13.22 -2.78 -7.33
C GLN A 120 12.75 -3.84 -6.34
N SER A 121 13.42 -4.98 -6.29
CA SER A 121 13.09 -6.09 -5.37
C SER A 121 13.33 -5.72 -3.92
N VAL A 122 12.27 -5.62 -3.13
CA VAL A 122 12.33 -5.29 -1.70
C VAL A 122 13.09 -6.34 -0.89
N PRO A 123 12.90 -7.67 -1.11
CA PRO A 123 13.65 -8.69 -0.40
C PRO A 123 15.16 -8.66 -0.64
N ASN A 124 15.59 -8.12 -1.76
CA ASN A 124 16.99 -8.08 -2.18
C ASN A 124 17.66 -6.71 -1.94
N MET A 125 16.96 -5.75 -1.33
CA MET A 125 17.53 -4.45 -0.97
C MET A 125 18.52 -4.58 0.18
N ARG A 126 19.60 -3.80 0.13
CA ARG A 126 20.47 -3.55 1.29
C ARG A 126 19.74 -2.62 2.26
N ASP A 127 20.11 -2.64 3.53
CA ASP A 127 19.47 -1.82 4.58
C ASP A 127 19.43 -0.32 4.23
N ALA A 128 20.50 0.22 3.64
CA ALA A 128 20.53 1.62 3.21
C ALA A 128 19.53 1.91 2.07
N ASP A 129 19.43 1.03 1.07
CA ASP A 129 18.49 1.16 -0.05
C ASP A 129 17.05 1.00 0.46
N LEU A 130 16.82 0.08 1.40
CA LEU A 130 15.53 -0.13 2.06
C LEU A 130 15.08 1.09 2.87
N PHE A 131 16.02 1.75 3.55
CA PHE A 131 15.74 2.99 4.28
C PHE A 131 15.29 4.11 3.34
N GLU A 132 16.00 4.31 2.23
CA GLU A 132 15.61 5.31 1.23
C GLU A 132 14.29 4.96 0.54
N MET A 133 14.05 3.68 0.25
CA MET A 133 12.79 3.22 -0.32
C MET A 133 11.61 3.52 0.63
N ARG A 134 11.78 3.34 1.94
CA ARG A 134 10.73 3.62 2.93
C ARG A 134 10.31 5.08 2.98
N LYS A 135 11.19 6.04 2.67
CA LYS A 135 10.85 7.47 2.56
C LYS A 135 9.85 7.76 1.44
N LYS A 136 9.76 6.87 0.43
CA LYS A 136 8.80 6.97 -0.67
C LYS A 136 7.37 6.59 -0.24
N PHE A 137 7.20 6.07 0.98
CA PHE A 137 5.90 5.63 1.49
C PHE A 137 5.34 6.57 2.54
N GLY A 138 4.08 6.94 2.35
CA GLY A 138 3.21 7.45 3.41
C GLY A 138 2.33 6.33 3.92
N LEU A 139 2.23 6.14 5.24
CA LEU A 139 1.47 5.04 5.82
C LEU A 139 0.45 5.54 6.84
N LEU A 140 -0.82 5.25 6.57
CA LEU A 140 -1.93 5.47 7.49
C LEU A 140 -2.42 4.12 8.02
N PHE A 141 -2.18 3.87 9.29
CA PHE A 141 -2.71 2.72 10.02
C PHE A 141 -4.16 2.95 10.48
N GLN A 142 -4.86 1.88 10.78
CA GLN A 142 -6.27 1.82 11.16
C GLN A 142 -6.70 2.90 12.20
N ASP A 143 -5.91 3.14 13.24
CA ASP A 143 -6.18 4.13 14.30
C ASP A 143 -5.38 5.44 14.16
N GLY A 144 -4.74 5.69 13.00
CA GLY A 144 -3.86 6.83 12.77
C GLY A 144 -2.45 6.66 13.35
N ALA A 145 -2.25 5.75 14.32
CA ALA A 145 -0.97 5.43 14.97
C ALA A 145 -0.16 6.67 15.40
N LEU A 146 -0.84 7.68 15.96
CA LEU A 146 -0.20 8.89 16.46
C LEU A 146 0.59 8.60 17.75
N PHE A 147 1.70 9.30 17.92
CA PHE A 147 2.47 9.28 19.18
C PHE A 147 1.68 10.00 20.27
N GLY A 148 1.26 9.28 21.31
CA GLY A 148 0.43 9.83 22.39
C GLY A 148 1.10 10.92 23.22
N SER A 149 2.44 10.97 23.22
CA SER A 149 3.25 11.97 23.92
C SER A 149 3.49 13.26 23.14
N MET A 150 3.02 13.34 21.90
CA MET A 150 3.17 14.49 21.01
C MET A 150 1.81 15.08 20.66
N ASN A 151 1.72 16.41 20.54
CA ASN A 151 0.53 17.07 19.99
C ASN A 151 0.39 16.79 18.48
N LEU A 152 -0.65 17.29 17.83
CA LEU A 152 -0.87 17.08 16.41
C LEU A 152 0.25 17.66 15.54
N PHE A 153 0.67 18.89 15.85
CA PHE A 153 1.73 19.55 15.11
C PHE A 153 3.00 18.70 15.14
N ASP A 154 3.45 18.28 16.32
CA ASP A 154 4.66 17.48 16.47
C ASP A 154 4.55 16.09 15.82
N ASN A 155 3.37 15.47 15.86
CA ASN A 155 3.12 14.23 15.16
C ASN A 155 3.32 14.37 13.64
N VAL A 156 2.82 15.45 13.04
CA VAL A 156 2.95 15.69 11.60
C VAL A 156 4.36 16.20 11.25
N ALA A 157 4.99 16.98 12.13
CA ALA A 157 6.36 17.47 11.95
C ALA A 157 7.43 16.36 12.07
N PHE A 158 7.12 15.30 12.81
CA PHE A 158 8.08 14.25 13.15
C PHE A 158 8.84 13.67 11.93
N PRO A 159 8.17 13.25 10.84
CA PRO A 159 8.89 12.73 9.67
C PRO A 159 9.81 13.78 9.04
N LEU A 160 9.41 15.04 8.97
CA LEU A 160 10.25 16.13 8.42
C LEU A 160 11.52 16.30 9.24
N ARG A 161 11.40 16.36 10.56
CA ARG A 161 12.55 16.48 11.48
C ARG A 161 13.51 15.30 11.40
N GLN A 162 12.99 14.09 11.11
CA GLN A 162 13.82 12.87 11.06
C GLN A 162 14.48 12.65 9.70
N HIS A 163 13.89 13.13 8.62
CA HIS A 163 14.29 12.73 7.26
C HIS A 163 14.69 13.91 6.37
N THR A 164 14.64 15.15 6.88
CA THR A 164 15.05 16.35 6.12
C THR A 164 15.95 17.25 6.94
N GLU A 165 16.64 18.16 6.27
CA GLU A 165 17.46 19.21 6.90
C GLU A 165 16.71 20.55 6.98
N LYS A 166 15.37 20.53 6.83
CA LYS A 166 14.53 21.74 6.86
C LYS A 166 14.55 22.40 8.23
N GLY A 167 14.58 23.76 8.23
CA GLY A 167 14.46 24.53 9.45
C GLY A 167 13.05 24.50 10.05
N GLU A 168 12.93 24.72 11.37
CA GLU A 168 11.63 24.66 12.07
C GLU A 168 10.59 25.63 11.48
N GLY A 169 10.98 26.79 10.91
CA GLY A 169 10.06 27.69 10.23
C GLY A 169 9.44 27.06 8.98
N GLU A 170 10.26 26.46 8.12
CA GLU A 170 9.79 25.75 6.92
C GLU A 170 8.94 24.53 7.29
N ILE A 171 9.36 23.78 8.33
CA ILE A 171 8.58 22.66 8.86
C ILE A 171 7.20 23.15 9.34
N ALA A 172 7.15 24.27 10.04
CA ALA A 172 5.89 24.83 10.53
C ALA A 172 4.94 25.22 9.39
N ASP A 173 5.45 25.80 8.32
CA ASP A 173 4.64 26.16 7.15
C ASP A 173 4.05 24.91 6.47
N ILE A 174 4.88 23.90 6.24
CA ILE A 174 4.44 22.61 5.65
C ILE A 174 3.39 21.93 6.54
N VAL A 175 3.66 21.82 7.84
CA VAL A 175 2.76 21.14 8.78
C VAL A 175 1.42 21.85 8.89
N ASN A 176 1.43 23.20 8.94
CA ASN A 176 0.20 23.98 9.00
C ASN A 176 -0.63 23.76 7.72
N SER A 177 -0.01 23.82 6.53
CA SER A 177 -0.69 23.53 5.27
C SER A 177 -1.32 22.14 5.28
N ARG A 178 -0.58 21.11 5.67
CA ARG A 178 -1.11 19.72 5.73
C ARG A 178 -2.23 19.55 6.74
N LEU A 179 -2.18 20.23 7.90
CA LEU A 179 -3.26 20.22 8.87
C LEU A 179 -4.52 20.95 8.37
N GLU A 180 -4.36 22.05 7.63
CA GLU A 180 -5.49 22.75 6.99
C GLU A 180 -6.16 21.87 5.92
N GLU A 181 -5.40 21.21 5.04
CA GLU A 181 -5.91 20.30 4.00
C GLU A 181 -6.81 19.19 4.58
N VAL A 182 -6.49 18.69 5.78
CA VAL A 182 -7.32 17.68 6.45
C VAL A 182 -8.35 18.29 7.43
N GLY A 183 -8.53 19.62 7.45
CA GLY A 183 -9.48 20.34 8.29
C GLY A 183 -9.15 20.27 9.77
N LEU A 184 -7.87 20.28 10.15
CA LEU A 184 -7.38 20.19 11.54
C LEU A 184 -6.50 21.36 11.97
N GLY A 185 -6.36 22.43 11.19
CA GLY A 185 -5.52 23.59 11.52
C GLY A 185 -5.80 24.17 12.91
N HIS A 186 -7.08 24.26 13.29
CA HIS A 186 -7.52 24.75 14.61
C HIS A 186 -7.23 23.78 15.78
N SER A 187 -6.73 22.59 15.51
CA SER A 187 -6.49 21.54 16.51
C SER A 187 -5.03 21.17 16.66
N ARG A 188 -4.12 21.95 16.09
CA ARG A 188 -2.68 21.67 16.02
C ARG A 188 -2.00 21.37 17.36
N ASP A 189 -2.46 22.02 18.41
CA ASP A 189 -1.87 21.93 19.76
C ASP A 189 -2.50 20.80 20.62
N LYS A 190 -3.55 20.12 20.11
CA LYS A 190 -4.22 19.04 20.82
C LYS A 190 -3.41 17.75 20.78
N PHE A 191 -3.52 16.97 21.84
CA PHE A 191 -2.95 15.63 21.93
C PHE A 191 -3.93 14.58 21.36
N PRO A 192 -3.43 13.40 20.95
CA PRO A 192 -4.27 12.34 20.35
C PRO A 192 -5.45 11.88 21.23
N ASN A 193 -5.32 11.92 22.56
CA ASN A 193 -6.39 11.58 23.49
C ASN A 193 -7.54 12.61 23.57
N GLU A 194 -7.31 13.83 23.06
CA GLU A 194 -8.31 14.90 23.00
C GLU A 194 -9.08 14.89 21.66
N LEU A 195 -8.77 13.96 20.77
CA LEU A 195 -9.31 13.89 19.43
C LEU A 195 -10.34 12.77 19.28
N SER A 196 -11.34 13.01 18.43
CA SER A 196 -12.20 11.92 17.96
C SER A 196 -11.43 10.93 17.08
N GLY A 197 -11.95 9.70 16.92
CA GLY A 197 -11.34 8.70 16.03
C GLY A 197 -11.13 9.21 14.59
N GLY A 198 -12.11 9.91 14.04
CA GLY A 198 -11.99 10.52 12.72
C GLY A 198 -10.92 11.62 12.64
N MET A 199 -10.77 12.43 13.69
CA MET A 199 -9.69 13.44 13.75
C MET A 199 -8.32 12.78 13.82
N ARG A 200 -8.16 11.71 14.62
CA ARG A 200 -6.89 10.95 14.66
C ARG A 200 -6.50 10.38 13.31
N LYS A 201 -7.47 9.83 12.57
CA LYS A 201 -7.22 9.31 11.21
C LYS A 201 -6.80 10.40 10.23
N ARG A 202 -7.47 11.55 10.23
CA ARG A 202 -7.09 12.69 9.39
C ARG A 202 -5.70 13.24 9.75
N ALA A 203 -5.35 13.31 11.02
CA ALA A 203 -4.01 13.70 11.46
C ALA A 203 -2.93 12.68 11.03
N GLY A 204 -3.23 11.37 11.15
CA GLY A 204 -2.37 10.31 10.61
C GLY A 204 -2.19 10.42 9.10
N PHE A 205 -3.23 10.83 8.39
CA PHE A 205 -3.16 11.09 6.95
C PHE A 205 -2.25 12.29 6.63
N ALA A 206 -2.44 13.42 7.32
CA ALA A 206 -1.53 14.59 7.16
C ALA A 206 -0.06 14.19 7.40
N ARG A 207 0.21 13.39 8.46
CA ARG A 207 1.55 12.88 8.74
C ARG A 207 2.09 11.98 7.63
N ALA A 208 1.24 11.13 7.04
CA ALA A 208 1.64 10.25 5.95
C ALA A 208 2.03 11.02 4.68
N LEU A 209 1.47 12.20 4.46
CA LEU A 209 1.68 13.03 3.27
C LEU A 209 2.85 14.00 3.38
N VAL A 210 3.34 14.28 4.58
CA VAL A 210 4.23 15.42 4.84
C VAL A 210 5.59 15.35 4.13
N LEU A 211 6.06 14.13 3.80
CA LEU A 211 7.28 13.89 3.00
C LEU A 211 7.01 13.83 1.49
N GLU A 212 5.79 14.12 1.06
CA GLU A 212 5.36 14.01 -0.35
C GLU A 212 5.69 12.65 -0.99
N PRO A 213 5.25 11.56 -0.39
CA PRO A 213 5.61 10.22 -0.83
C PRO A 213 5.06 9.92 -2.24
N SER A 214 5.75 9.04 -2.99
CA SER A 214 5.24 8.54 -4.26
C SER A 214 4.18 7.44 -4.08
N ILE A 215 4.12 6.79 -2.92
CA ILE A 215 3.13 5.75 -2.61
C ILE A 215 2.51 6.03 -1.25
N VAL A 216 1.17 6.05 -1.17
CA VAL A 216 0.44 6.20 0.10
C VAL A 216 -0.39 4.95 0.36
N LEU A 217 -0.15 4.32 1.51
CA LEU A 217 -0.81 3.10 1.93
C LEU A 217 -1.80 3.38 3.07
N PHE A 218 -3.02 2.89 2.94
CA PHE A 218 -4.08 3.02 3.92
C PHE A 218 -4.52 1.62 4.38
N ASP A 219 -4.36 1.32 5.67
CA ASP A 219 -4.79 0.04 6.26
C ASP A 219 -6.12 0.25 7.01
N GLU A 220 -7.23 -0.12 6.38
CA GLU A 220 -8.60 0.01 6.87
C GLU A 220 -8.94 1.43 7.43
N PRO A 221 -8.76 2.48 6.61
CA PRO A 221 -8.92 3.87 7.08
C PRO A 221 -10.37 4.17 7.49
N ASP A 222 -11.34 3.46 6.95
CA ASP A 222 -12.78 3.60 7.20
C ASP A 222 -13.28 2.81 8.43
N SER A 223 -12.44 1.96 9.03
CA SER A 223 -12.81 1.15 10.20
C SER A 223 -13.30 2.03 11.36
N GLY A 224 -14.47 1.70 11.94
CA GLY A 224 -15.06 2.43 13.05
C GLY A 224 -15.62 3.82 12.70
N LEU A 225 -15.74 4.16 11.42
CA LEU A 225 -16.44 5.35 10.95
C LEU A 225 -17.88 5.02 10.56
N ASP A 226 -18.78 5.96 10.78
CA ASP A 226 -20.14 5.89 10.24
C ASP A 226 -20.13 6.12 8.71
N PRO A 227 -21.21 5.77 7.98
CA PRO A 227 -21.25 5.88 6.50
C PRO A 227 -20.98 7.29 5.99
N VAL A 228 -21.42 8.34 6.70
CA VAL A 228 -21.19 9.73 6.28
C VAL A 228 -19.72 10.09 6.38
N ARG A 229 -19.09 9.76 7.52
CA ARG A 229 -17.65 10.01 7.72
C ARG A 229 -16.79 9.18 6.78
N THR A 230 -17.20 7.96 6.46
CA THR A 230 -16.53 7.12 5.45
C THR A 230 -16.58 7.79 4.07
N SER A 231 -17.74 8.36 3.70
CA SER A 231 -17.89 9.11 2.45
C SER A 231 -16.97 10.31 2.38
N LEU A 232 -16.95 11.14 3.44
CA LEU A 232 -16.09 12.32 3.53
C LEU A 232 -14.59 11.96 3.49
N LEU A 233 -14.22 10.84 4.11
CA LEU A 233 -12.84 10.34 4.02
C LEU A 233 -12.49 9.92 2.58
N GLY A 234 -13.41 9.27 1.88
CA GLY A 234 -13.22 8.91 0.48
C GLY A 234 -13.04 10.14 -0.42
N GLU A 235 -13.85 11.16 -0.24
CA GLU A 235 -13.72 12.44 -0.96
C GLU A 235 -12.37 13.11 -0.69
N LEU A 236 -11.94 13.15 0.58
CA LEU A 236 -10.63 13.68 0.96
C LEU A 236 -9.48 12.90 0.30
N ILE A 237 -9.55 11.56 0.26
CA ILE A 237 -8.53 10.73 -0.40
C ILE A 237 -8.44 11.07 -1.90
N GLN A 238 -9.58 11.22 -2.58
CA GLN A 238 -9.61 11.57 -4.01
C GLN A 238 -9.10 13.00 -4.27
N GLU A 239 -9.48 13.96 -3.43
CA GLU A 239 -9.04 15.35 -3.54
C GLU A 239 -7.51 15.44 -3.39
N VAL A 240 -6.98 14.90 -2.31
CA VAL A 240 -5.53 14.90 -2.05
C VAL A 240 -4.75 14.16 -3.14
N HIS A 241 -5.26 13.01 -3.61
CA HIS A 241 -4.61 12.30 -4.71
C HIS A 241 -4.55 13.16 -5.97
N ARG A 242 -5.63 13.85 -6.33
CA ARG A 242 -5.69 14.74 -7.49
C ARG A 242 -4.69 15.88 -7.37
N ASP A 243 -4.64 16.53 -6.21
CA ASP A 243 -3.72 17.65 -5.97
C ASP A 243 -2.27 17.19 -6.06
N MET A 244 -1.92 16.04 -5.47
CA MET A 244 -0.59 15.45 -5.59
C MET A 244 -0.26 15.06 -7.04
N MET A 245 -1.21 14.54 -7.81
CA MET A 245 -1.04 14.23 -9.23
C MET A 245 -0.75 15.49 -10.06
N ASP A 246 -1.47 16.57 -9.82
CA ASP A 246 -1.27 17.84 -10.53
C ASP A 246 0.08 18.45 -10.17
N GLU A 247 0.50 18.36 -8.92
CA GLU A 247 1.82 18.83 -8.48
C GLU A 247 2.94 17.97 -9.08
N ALA A 248 2.80 16.63 -9.08
CA ALA A 248 3.78 15.74 -9.67
C ALA A 248 3.97 15.98 -11.17
N LYS A 249 2.87 16.25 -11.90
CA LYS A 249 2.93 16.63 -13.33
C LYS A 249 3.62 17.99 -13.54
N ARG A 250 3.31 19.00 -12.71
CA ARG A 250 3.97 20.31 -12.78
C ARG A 250 5.46 20.23 -12.54
N GLN A 251 5.87 19.38 -11.57
CA GLN A 251 7.28 19.16 -11.21
C GLN A 251 7.98 18.14 -12.11
N ASN A 252 7.26 17.52 -13.06
CA ASN A 252 7.79 16.44 -13.91
C ASN A 252 8.47 15.32 -13.10
N ARG A 253 7.80 14.88 -12.03
CA ARG A 253 8.32 13.80 -11.16
C ARG A 253 8.45 12.50 -11.93
N GLU A 254 9.49 11.73 -11.64
CA GLU A 254 9.74 10.42 -12.24
C GLU A 254 8.60 9.44 -11.97
N HIS A 255 8.04 9.48 -10.75
CA HIS A 255 6.94 8.62 -10.33
C HIS A 255 5.70 9.41 -9.98
N LEU A 256 4.55 8.93 -10.44
CA LEU A 256 3.26 9.53 -10.14
C LEU A 256 2.73 9.02 -8.79
N PRO A 257 2.10 9.89 -7.99
CA PRO A 257 1.50 9.51 -6.72
C PRO A 257 0.52 8.35 -6.88
N THR A 258 0.76 7.27 -6.16
CA THR A 258 -0.02 6.03 -6.20
C THR A 258 -0.59 5.75 -4.82
N PHE A 259 -1.90 5.60 -4.72
CA PHE A 259 -2.56 5.31 -3.45
C PHE A 259 -3.00 3.85 -3.42
N CYS A 260 -2.80 3.19 -2.29
CA CYS A 260 -3.30 1.85 -2.02
C CYS A 260 -4.16 1.85 -0.77
N VAL A 261 -5.44 1.55 -0.90
CA VAL A 261 -6.38 1.48 0.21
C VAL A 261 -6.79 0.03 0.44
N ILE A 262 -6.49 -0.48 1.62
CA ILE A 262 -7.02 -1.76 2.08
C ILE A 262 -8.32 -1.50 2.81
N THR A 263 -9.39 -2.14 2.38
CA THR A 263 -10.68 -2.07 3.05
C THR A 263 -11.51 -3.34 2.79
N HIS A 264 -12.48 -3.58 3.66
CA HIS A 264 -13.57 -4.53 3.43
C HIS A 264 -14.88 -3.83 3.04
N ASN A 265 -14.86 -2.50 2.97
CA ASN A 265 -16.03 -1.67 2.67
C ASN A 265 -16.18 -1.49 1.14
N VAL A 266 -17.08 -2.26 0.58
CA VAL A 266 -17.38 -2.24 -0.87
C VAL A 266 -17.90 -0.88 -1.34
N MET A 267 -18.68 -0.17 -0.49
CA MET A 267 -19.21 1.15 -0.86
C MET A 267 -18.10 2.18 -1.05
N MET A 268 -17.07 2.14 -0.18
CA MET A 268 -15.88 2.97 -0.34
C MET A 268 -15.12 2.59 -1.62
N ALA A 269 -14.96 1.29 -1.88
CA ALA A 269 -14.27 0.80 -3.07
C ALA A 269 -14.98 1.27 -4.36
N ARG A 270 -16.30 1.17 -4.43
CA ARG A 270 -17.10 1.64 -5.59
C ARG A 270 -16.97 3.13 -5.86
N ARG A 271 -16.74 3.94 -4.82
CA ARG A 271 -16.72 5.40 -4.93
C ARG A 271 -15.34 5.95 -5.25
N VAL A 272 -14.29 5.33 -4.72
CA VAL A 272 -12.95 5.93 -4.64
C VAL A 272 -11.94 5.25 -5.56
N ALA A 273 -12.13 3.95 -5.87
CA ALA A 273 -11.13 3.18 -6.59
C ALA A 273 -11.08 3.54 -8.09
N ASP A 274 -9.86 3.69 -8.61
CA ASP A 274 -9.57 3.63 -10.04
C ASP A 274 -9.28 2.19 -10.46
N TYR A 275 -8.69 1.39 -9.55
CA TYR A 275 -8.27 0.01 -9.78
C TYR A 275 -8.60 -0.88 -8.58
N LEU A 276 -9.14 -2.06 -8.83
CA LEU A 276 -9.53 -3.02 -7.79
C LEU A 276 -8.70 -4.28 -7.87
N ASN A 277 -8.25 -4.76 -6.72
CA ASN A 277 -7.64 -6.07 -6.52
C ASN A 277 -8.48 -6.85 -5.51
N VAL A 278 -9.16 -7.91 -5.92
CA VAL A 278 -9.98 -8.74 -5.03
C VAL A 278 -9.15 -9.91 -4.51
N LEU A 279 -8.78 -9.85 -3.23
CA LEU A 279 -7.93 -10.83 -2.56
C LEU A 279 -8.78 -11.87 -1.81
N TRP A 280 -8.57 -13.15 -2.14
CA TRP A 280 -9.21 -14.27 -1.47
C TRP A 280 -8.22 -15.42 -1.25
N LYS A 281 -8.22 -15.97 -0.04
CA LYS A 281 -7.35 -17.14 0.34
C LYS A 281 -5.89 -17.00 -0.12
N GLY A 282 -5.34 -15.77 -0.03
CA GLY A 282 -3.93 -15.48 -0.35
C GLY A 282 -3.62 -15.35 -1.85
N ARG A 283 -4.63 -15.19 -2.71
CA ARG A 283 -4.50 -14.98 -4.15
C ARG A 283 -5.45 -13.89 -4.65
N ILE A 284 -5.14 -13.28 -5.78
CA ILE A 284 -6.08 -12.41 -6.47
C ILE A 284 -7.09 -13.29 -7.22
N VAL A 285 -8.37 -13.04 -6.97
CA VAL A 285 -9.47 -13.64 -7.74
C VAL A 285 -9.59 -12.97 -9.08
N GLU A 286 -9.64 -11.63 -9.05
CA GLU A 286 -9.70 -10.78 -10.23
C GLU A 286 -9.11 -9.41 -9.88
N ALA A 287 -8.48 -8.75 -10.86
CA ALA A 287 -8.00 -7.38 -10.74
C ALA A 287 -8.17 -6.64 -12.06
N GLY A 288 -8.48 -5.36 -11.97
CA GLY A 288 -8.69 -4.52 -13.15
C GLY A 288 -9.16 -3.11 -12.82
N PRO A 289 -9.38 -2.27 -13.84
CA PRO A 289 -10.04 -0.99 -13.69
C PRO A 289 -11.37 -1.14 -12.92
N ALA A 290 -11.64 -0.22 -12.01
CA ALA A 290 -12.81 -0.35 -11.11
C ALA A 290 -14.13 -0.44 -11.88
N GLU A 291 -14.26 0.28 -12.99
CA GLU A 291 -15.46 0.23 -13.85
C GLU A 291 -15.70 -1.18 -14.41
N ASP A 292 -14.65 -1.84 -14.90
CA ASP A 292 -14.73 -3.20 -15.44
C ASP A 292 -15.07 -4.21 -14.34
N MET A 293 -14.44 -4.06 -13.18
CA MET A 293 -14.66 -4.92 -12.01
C MET A 293 -16.09 -4.83 -11.47
N LEU A 294 -16.68 -3.64 -11.49
CA LEU A 294 -18.07 -3.43 -11.05
C LEU A 294 -19.10 -4.07 -12.01
N ASN A 295 -18.70 -4.32 -13.25
CA ASN A 295 -19.52 -4.96 -14.29
C ASN A 295 -19.03 -6.39 -14.61
N SER A 296 -18.16 -6.98 -13.77
CA SER A 296 -17.61 -8.32 -13.98
C SER A 296 -18.69 -9.40 -13.98
N ASP A 297 -18.60 -10.32 -14.93
CA ASP A 297 -19.47 -11.52 -15.01
C ASP A 297 -19.03 -12.63 -14.03
N ASN A 298 -17.95 -12.43 -13.27
CA ASN A 298 -17.46 -13.39 -12.29
C ASN A 298 -18.42 -13.47 -11.09
N PRO A 299 -19.04 -14.63 -10.82
CA PRO A 299 -20.02 -14.76 -9.73
C PRO A 299 -19.45 -14.43 -8.34
N PHE A 300 -18.15 -14.67 -8.13
CA PHE A 300 -17.48 -14.32 -6.89
C PHE A 300 -17.40 -12.79 -6.71
N ILE A 301 -17.01 -12.08 -7.77
CA ILE A 301 -16.91 -10.62 -7.77
C ILE A 301 -18.30 -10.00 -7.59
N GLN A 302 -19.29 -10.50 -8.32
CA GLN A 302 -20.69 -10.05 -8.18
C GLN A 302 -21.16 -10.21 -6.74
N GLN A 303 -21.05 -11.41 -6.15
CA GLN A 303 -21.43 -11.66 -4.77
C GLN A 303 -20.71 -10.72 -3.78
N PHE A 304 -19.39 -10.61 -3.92
CA PHE A 304 -18.57 -9.82 -3.00
C PHE A 304 -18.91 -8.32 -3.10
N LEU A 305 -18.99 -7.78 -4.32
CA LEU A 305 -19.26 -6.36 -4.54
C LEU A 305 -20.74 -5.98 -4.32
N ALA A 306 -21.69 -6.92 -4.44
CA ALA A 306 -23.09 -6.69 -4.09
C ALA A 306 -23.36 -6.86 -2.58
N GLY A 307 -22.45 -7.52 -1.84
CA GLY A 307 -22.67 -7.86 -0.43
C GLY A 307 -23.74 -8.93 -0.22
N GLU A 308 -23.91 -9.83 -1.21
CA GLU A 308 -24.93 -10.88 -1.17
C GLU A 308 -24.50 -12.07 -0.31
N SER A 309 -25.46 -12.64 0.42
CA SER A 309 -25.20 -13.82 1.26
C SER A 309 -25.17 -15.13 0.48
N ARG A 310 -25.64 -15.13 -0.77
CA ARG A 310 -25.69 -16.33 -1.65
C ARG A 310 -24.69 -16.21 -2.77
N GLY A 311 -23.86 -17.24 -2.97
CA GLY A 311 -22.86 -17.29 -4.02
C GLY A 311 -21.67 -18.19 -3.66
N PRO A 312 -20.58 -18.17 -4.44
CA PRO A 312 -19.40 -18.98 -4.24
C PRO A 312 -18.59 -18.66 -2.97
N LEU A 313 -18.77 -17.46 -2.39
CA LEU A 313 -18.21 -17.11 -1.09
C LEU A 313 -19.01 -17.80 0.01
N THR A 314 -18.38 -18.74 0.70
CA THR A 314 -18.91 -19.40 1.90
C THR A 314 -18.17 -18.90 3.14
N MET A 315 -18.79 -18.98 4.31
CA MET A 315 -18.18 -18.55 5.58
C MET A 315 -17.19 -19.57 6.16
N ASP A 316 -16.85 -20.62 5.43
CA ASP A 316 -15.95 -21.72 5.85
C ASP A 316 -14.48 -21.48 5.43
#